data_cbb54f7ed3ef2f59d7f15304b63089af
#
_entry.id   cbb54f7ed3ef2f59d7f15304b63089af
#
_cell.length_a   1.000
_cell.length_b   1.000
_cell.length_c   1.000
_cell.angle_alpha   90.00
_cell.angle_beta   90.00
_cell.angle_gamma   90.00
#
_symmetry.space_group_name_H-M   'P 1'
#
loop_
_entity.id
_entity.type
_entity.pdbx_description
1 polymer ?
#
loop_
_entity_poly.entity_id
_entity_poly.type
_entity_poly.pdbx_seq_one_letter_code
_entity_poly.pdbx_strand_id
1 'polypeptide(L)'
;MKNLKIFYRIYFAIVFLLITFSSLFAEEKKIPLDASERKLLEQSRIEVPSHYIEAHDFEGEMASGKKASLANFSGKFLILNFWATWCSPCLKEMPDLDQVYQSLGPENLVVLAVSMGESRERVRKFLKKRNYSFPVMTDPEMEITRLYGVRNIPITYLVDPSGVIIGRALGPREWSEPKLLKFFRSRMNRQAG
;
A
#
# COMPACT_ATOMS: atom_id res chain seq x y z
N MET A 1 -4.65 -43.39 -44.06
CA MET A 1 -4.15 -42.01 -44.20
C MET A 1 -5.21 -40.89 -44.01
N LYS A 2 -6.46 -41.10 -44.34
CA LYS A 2 -7.55 -40.07 -44.17
C LYS A 2 -7.84 -39.75 -42.70
N ASN A 3 -7.84 -40.74 -41.80
CA ASN A 3 -8.17 -40.52 -40.38
C ASN A 3 -7.13 -39.70 -39.60
N LEU A 4 -5.86 -39.79 -39.98
CA LEU A 4 -4.79 -39.01 -39.32
C LEU A 4 -4.92 -37.50 -39.58
N LYS A 5 -5.33 -37.10 -40.79
CA LYS A 5 -5.57 -35.69 -41.15
C LYS A 5 -6.77 -35.10 -40.41
N ILE A 6 -7.79 -35.91 -40.13
CA ILE A 6 -8.97 -35.47 -39.35
C ILE A 6 -8.59 -35.27 -37.87
N PHE A 7 -7.80 -36.16 -37.30
CA PHE A 7 -7.26 -36.04 -35.94
C PHE A 7 -6.45 -34.76 -35.76
N TYR A 8 -5.52 -34.45 -36.69
CA TYR A 8 -4.73 -33.21 -36.64
C TYR A 8 -5.60 -31.97 -36.76
N ARG A 9 -6.63 -31.97 -37.60
CA ARG A 9 -7.54 -30.82 -37.72
C ARG A 9 -8.36 -30.58 -36.48
N ILE A 10 -8.83 -31.64 -35.83
CA ILE A 10 -9.57 -31.55 -34.55
C ILE A 10 -8.65 -31.07 -33.42
N TYR A 11 -7.44 -31.64 -33.34
CA TYR A 11 -6.44 -31.23 -32.34
C TYR A 11 -6.08 -29.75 -32.48
N PHE A 12 -5.75 -29.27 -33.67
CA PHE A 12 -5.46 -27.86 -33.90
C PHE A 12 -6.67 -26.94 -33.63
N ALA A 13 -7.87 -27.36 -33.92
CA ALA A 13 -9.08 -26.61 -33.61
C ALA A 13 -9.33 -26.50 -32.10
N ILE A 14 -9.10 -27.58 -31.34
CA ILE A 14 -9.21 -27.58 -29.86
C ILE A 14 -8.12 -26.73 -29.24
N VAL A 15 -6.88 -26.85 -29.69
CA VAL A 15 -5.76 -26.03 -29.19
C VAL A 15 -6.00 -24.56 -29.49
N PHE A 16 -6.47 -24.23 -30.70
CA PHE A 16 -6.81 -22.85 -31.06
C PHE A 16 -7.98 -22.31 -30.23
N LEU A 17 -9.00 -23.14 -29.97
CA LEU A 17 -10.14 -22.78 -29.12
C LEU A 17 -9.71 -22.55 -27.66
N LEU A 18 -8.79 -23.37 -27.13
CA LEU A 18 -8.25 -23.23 -25.77
C LEU A 18 -7.38 -21.97 -25.65
N ILE A 19 -6.59 -21.61 -26.68
CA ILE A 19 -5.79 -20.39 -26.69
C ILE A 19 -6.68 -19.14 -26.76
N THR A 20 -7.71 -19.16 -27.62
CA THR A 20 -8.65 -18.04 -27.74
C THR A 20 -9.53 -17.90 -26.49
N PHE A 21 -9.89 -19.00 -25.82
CA PHE A 21 -10.64 -18.99 -24.58
C PHE A 21 -9.80 -18.44 -23.41
N SER A 22 -8.49 -18.80 -23.36
CA SER A 22 -7.58 -18.24 -22.34
C SER A 22 -7.35 -16.73 -22.49
N SER A 23 -7.34 -16.21 -23.71
CA SER A 23 -7.17 -14.77 -23.95
C SER A 23 -8.43 -13.94 -23.68
N LEU A 24 -9.63 -14.55 -23.66
CA LEU A 24 -10.88 -13.86 -23.35
C LEU A 24 -11.06 -13.57 -21.84
N PHE A 25 -10.31 -14.23 -20.97
CA PHE A 25 -10.41 -14.09 -19.51
C PHE A 25 -9.22 -13.39 -18.85
N ALA A 26 -8.31 -12.83 -19.63
CA ALA A 26 -7.29 -11.93 -19.07
C ALA A 26 -7.96 -10.58 -18.78
N GLU A 27 -8.72 -10.50 -17.68
CA GLU A 27 -9.22 -9.22 -17.17
C GLU A 27 -8.01 -8.34 -16.82
N GLU A 28 -7.90 -7.22 -17.52
CA GLU A 28 -6.82 -6.26 -17.27
C GLU A 28 -6.99 -5.73 -15.82
N LYS A 29 -6.05 -6.10 -14.93
CA LYS A 29 -6.04 -5.62 -13.56
C LYS A 29 -5.91 -4.10 -13.55
N LYS A 30 -6.95 -3.41 -13.12
CA LYS A 30 -7.01 -1.94 -13.07
C LYS A 30 -6.83 -1.45 -11.63
N ILE A 31 -6.26 -0.25 -11.50
CA ILE A 31 -6.21 0.43 -10.21
C ILE A 31 -7.66 0.74 -9.80
N PRO A 32 -8.08 0.34 -8.58
CA PRO A 32 -9.48 0.45 -8.14
C PRO A 32 -9.83 1.90 -7.71
N LEU A 33 -9.60 2.86 -8.60
CA LEU A 33 -9.92 4.28 -8.42
C LEU A 33 -10.81 4.76 -9.55
N ASP A 34 -11.87 5.49 -9.20
CA ASP A 34 -12.63 6.26 -10.19
C ASP A 34 -11.93 7.58 -10.54
N ALA A 35 -12.43 8.27 -11.58
CA ALA A 35 -11.82 9.52 -12.07
C ALA A 35 -11.83 10.64 -11.03
N SER A 36 -12.85 10.71 -10.16
CA SER A 36 -12.96 11.73 -9.12
C SER A 36 -11.96 11.48 -7.99
N GLU A 37 -11.78 10.24 -7.60
CA GLU A 37 -10.79 9.80 -6.60
C GLU A 37 -9.36 10.06 -7.08
N ARG A 38 -9.07 9.69 -8.34
CA ARG A 38 -7.77 9.98 -8.97
C ARG A 38 -7.47 11.49 -8.95
N LYS A 39 -8.41 12.30 -9.41
CA LYS A 39 -8.26 13.77 -9.40
C LYS A 39 -8.05 14.33 -8.00
N LEU A 40 -8.74 13.79 -6.98
CA LEU A 40 -8.58 14.21 -5.60
C LEU A 40 -7.18 13.90 -5.08
N LEU A 41 -6.65 12.69 -5.33
CA LEU A 41 -5.30 12.32 -4.92
C LEU A 41 -4.25 13.20 -5.61
N GLU A 42 -4.37 13.44 -6.91
CA GLU A 42 -3.47 14.32 -7.68
C GLU A 42 -3.50 15.77 -7.15
N GLN A 43 -4.67 16.31 -6.82
CA GLN A 43 -4.83 17.64 -6.21
C GLN A 43 -4.22 17.70 -4.80
N SER A 44 -4.12 16.56 -4.11
CA SER A 44 -3.41 16.42 -2.83
C SER A 44 -1.92 16.12 -3.02
N ARG A 45 -1.40 16.24 -4.24
CA ARG A 45 0.00 15.94 -4.62
C ARG A 45 0.39 14.50 -4.30
N ILE A 46 -0.57 13.58 -4.43
CA ILE A 46 -0.37 12.14 -4.31
C ILE A 46 -0.37 11.59 -5.74
N GLU A 47 0.76 11.03 -6.16
CA GLU A 47 0.92 10.44 -7.48
C GLU A 47 0.13 9.13 -7.54
N VAL A 48 -0.76 9.01 -8.54
CA VAL A 48 -1.47 7.76 -8.80
C VAL A 48 -0.68 6.96 -9.84
N PRO A 49 -0.33 5.70 -9.57
CA PRO A 49 0.38 4.87 -10.55
C PRO A 49 -0.35 4.81 -11.89
N SER A 50 0.40 4.73 -12.98
CA SER A 50 -0.17 4.60 -14.34
C SER A 50 -0.65 3.18 -14.65
N HIS A 51 -0.19 2.19 -13.90
CA HIS A 51 -0.50 0.77 -14.06
C HIS A 51 -0.73 0.11 -12.70
N TYR A 52 -1.31 -1.08 -12.72
CA TYR A 52 -1.57 -1.89 -11.54
C TYR A 52 -0.27 -2.31 -10.86
N ILE A 53 -0.12 -2.02 -9.57
CA ILE A 53 1.04 -2.39 -8.76
C ILE A 53 0.52 -3.00 -7.45
N GLU A 54 0.85 -4.25 -7.19
CA GLU A 54 0.62 -4.88 -5.89
C GLU A 54 1.66 -4.37 -4.89
N ALA A 55 1.25 -4.20 -3.64
CA ALA A 55 2.17 -3.91 -2.56
C ALA A 55 3.10 -5.10 -2.34
N HIS A 56 4.40 -4.83 -2.19
CA HIS A 56 5.38 -5.88 -1.97
C HIS A 56 5.23 -6.49 -0.58
N ASP A 57 5.24 -7.81 -0.50
CA ASP A 57 5.27 -8.50 0.78
C ASP A 57 6.55 -8.19 1.55
N PHE A 58 6.39 -7.97 2.85
CA PHE A 58 7.50 -7.76 3.78
C PHE A 58 7.20 -8.40 5.12
N GLU A 59 8.25 -8.66 5.88
CA GLU A 59 8.21 -9.02 7.29
C GLU A 59 9.21 -8.13 8.04
N GLY A 60 8.84 -7.66 9.24
CA GLY A 60 9.69 -6.80 10.04
C GLY A 60 9.35 -6.85 11.53
N GLU A 61 10.21 -6.23 12.34
CA GLU A 61 10.02 -6.12 13.77
C GLU A 61 9.38 -4.77 14.13
N MET A 62 8.27 -4.84 14.85
CA MET A 62 7.61 -3.66 15.40
C MET A 62 8.46 -3.05 16.52
N ALA A 63 8.35 -1.75 16.74
CA ALA A 63 8.98 -1.08 17.89
C ALA A 63 8.57 -1.69 19.23
N SER A 64 7.41 -2.36 19.32
CA SER A 64 6.96 -3.12 20.47
C SER A 64 7.71 -4.44 20.69
N GLY A 65 8.48 -4.93 19.70
CA GLY A 65 9.19 -6.20 19.71
C GLY A 65 8.42 -7.37 19.11
N LYS A 66 7.20 -7.16 18.63
CA LYS A 66 6.42 -8.18 17.89
C LYS A 66 6.85 -8.20 16.43
N LYS A 67 6.85 -9.37 15.80
CA LYS A 67 6.98 -9.47 14.34
C LYS A 67 5.64 -9.20 13.66
N ALA A 68 5.68 -8.58 12.49
CA ALA A 68 4.53 -8.38 11.64
C ALA A 68 4.94 -8.40 10.16
N SER A 69 4.00 -8.78 9.30
CA SER A 69 4.16 -8.78 7.85
C SER A 69 3.06 -7.98 7.19
N LEU A 70 3.16 -7.72 5.90
CA LEU A 70 2.08 -7.06 5.13
C LEU A 70 0.75 -7.80 5.28
N ALA A 71 0.77 -9.13 5.35
CA ALA A 71 -0.43 -9.97 5.51
C ALA A 71 -1.24 -9.66 6.79
N ASN A 72 -0.61 -9.16 7.85
CA ASN A 72 -1.32 -8.74 9.07
C ASN A 72 -2.24 -7.52 8.86
N PHE A 73 -2.08 -6.82 7.74
CA PHE A 73 -2.86 -5.64 7.37
C PHE A 73 -3.81 -5.91 6.18
N SER A 74 -3.88 -7.16 5.72
CA SER A 74 -4.77 -7.56 4.63
C SER A 74 -6.23 -7.20 4.91
N GLY A 75 -6.94 -6.76 3.89
CA GLY A 75 -8.34 -6.33 4.02
C GLY A 75 -8.52 -4.94 4.64
N LYS A 76 -7.44 -4.25 5.00
CA LYS A 76 -7.48 -2.88 5.54
C LYS A 76 -6.89 -1.89 4.56
N PHE A 77 -7.38 -0.65 4.61
CA PHE A 77 -6.70 0.44 3.94
C PHE A 77 -5.39 0.74 4.69
N LEU A 78 -4.24 0.66 3.99
CA LEU A 78 -2.94 0.85 4.63
C LEU A 78 -2.29 2.15 4.13
N ILE A 79 -1.94 3.02 5.07
CA ILE A 79 -1.04 4.17 4.87
C ILE A 79 0.34 3.72 5.33
N LEU A 80 1.19 3.34 4.36
CA LEU A 80 2.54 2.85 4.61
C LEU A 80 3.53 4.02 4.48
N ASN A 81 3.97 4.55 5.61
CA ASN A 81 4.83 5.73 5.69
C ASN A 81 6.27 5.36 6.04
N PHE A 82 7.23 5.84 5.26
CA PHE A 82 8.66 5.69 5.52
C PHE A 82 9.23 6.96 6.11
N TRP A 83 9.89 6.85 7.26
CA TRP A 83 10.36 7.96 8.06
C TRP A 83 11.64 7.64 8.83
N ALA A 84 12.18 8.61 9.59
CA ALA A 84 13.21 8.38 10.59
C ALA A 84 13.15 9.41 11.73
N THR A 85 13.73 9.09 12.88
CA THR A 85 13.72 9.97 14.07
C THR A 85 14.47 11.29 13.88
N TRP A 86 15.41 11.33 12.94
CA TRP A 86 16.20 12.51 12.57
C TRP A 86 15.61 13.33 11.41
N CYS A 87 14.54 12.83 10.77
CA CYS A 87 13.92 13.47 9.61
C CYS A 87 12.91 14.55 10.05
N SER A 88 13.35 15.80 10.09
CA SER A 88 12.49 16.92 10.50
C SER A 88 11.19 17.07 9.72
N PRO A 89 11.16 16.95 8.35
CA PRO A 89 9.89 16.98 7.62
C PRO A 89 8.98 15.79 7.93
N CYS A 90 9.52 14.60 8.21
CA CYS A 90 8.73 13.46 8.63
C CYS A 90 8.03 13.74 9.96
N LEU A 91 8.75 14.30 10.93
CA LEU A 91 8.21 14.58 12.25
C LEU A 91 7.09 15.63 12.23
N LYS A 92 7.03 16.47 11.20
CA LYS A 92 5.96 17.47 11.03
C LYS A 92 4.62 16.83 10.64
N GLU A 93 4.65 15.73 9.85
CA GLU A 93 3.42 15.07 9.40
C GLU A 93 2.90 13.98 10.36
N MET A 94 3.75 13.50 11.30
CA MET A 94 3.37 12.42 12.23
C MET A 94 2.11 12.72 13.06
N PRO A 95 1.89 13.95 13.59
CA PRO A 95 0.65 14.28 14.30
C PRO A 95 -0.59 14.14 13.40
N ASP A 96 -0.51 14.51 12.13
CA ASP A 96 -1.60 14.37 11.17
C ASP A 96 -1.91 12.91 10.89
N LEU A 97 -0.87 12.07 10.69
CA LEU A 97 -1.02 10.62 10.55
C LEU A 97 -1.69 10.00 11.79
N ASP A 98 -1.32 10.49 12.98
CA ASP A 98 -1.92 10.03 14.24
C ASP A 98 -3.40 10.43 14.34
N GLN A 99 -3.73 11.64 13.94
CA GLN A 99 -5.12 12.10 13.86
C GLN A 99 -5.96 11.25 12.88
N VAL A 100 -5.41 10.92 11.71
CA VAL A 100 -6.07 10.01 10.74
C VAL A 100 -6.33 8.65 11.40
N TYR A 101 -5.30 8.06 12.01
CA TYR A 101 -5.40 6.75 12.64
C TYR A 101 -6.42 6.72 13.77
N GLN A 102 -6.44 7.74 14.64
CA GLN A 102 -7.41 7.85 15.74
C GLN A 102 -8.84 8.08 15.25
N SER A 103 -9.02 8.92 14.21
CA SER A 103 -10.36 9.30 13.73
C SER A 103 -11.04 8.27 12.85
N LEU A 104 -10.26 7.39 12.19
CA LEU A 104 -10.79 6.38 11.27
C LEU A 104 -10.74 4.96 11.84
N GLY A 105 -10.03 4.77 12.95
CA GLY A 105 -9.95 3.54 13.71
C GLY A 105 -9.09 2.44 13.05
N PRO A 106 -8.49 1.56 13.88
CA PRO A 106 -7.57 0.51 13.41
C PRO A 106 -8.26 -0.67 12.73
N GLU A 107 -9.59 -0.73 12.75
CA GLU A 107 -10.34 -1.86 12.20
C GLU A 107 -10.29 -1.87 10.68
N ASN A 108 -10.47 -0.71 10.05
CA ASN A 108 -10.57 -0.58 8.60
C ASN A 108 -9.40 0.17 7.95
N LEU A 109 -8.65 0.97 8.74
CA LEU A 109 -7.49 1.72 8.26
C LEU A 109 -6.33 1.55 9.23
N VAL A 110 -5.15 1.31 8.70
CA VAL A 110 -3.90 1.26 9.46
C VAL A 110 -2.92 2.29 8.90
N VAL A 111 -2.30 3.05 9.80
CA VAL A 111 -1.05 3.77 9.50
C VAL A 111 0.09 2.89 10.01
N LEU A 112 0.94 2.40 9.11
CA LEU A 112 2.17 1.70 9.46
C LEU A 112 3.35 2.59 9.14
N ALA A 113 4.05 3.06 10.18
CA ALA A 113 5.25 3.88 10.00
C ALA A 113 6.51 3.00 10.08
N VAL A 114 7.24 2.89 8.96
CA VAL A 114 8.49 2.11 8.85
C VAL A 114 9.68 3.04 9.05
N SER A 115 10.45 2.82 10.13
CA SER A 115 11.65 3.62 10.44
C SER A 115 12.85 3.09 9.68
N MET A 116 13.36 3.89 8.74
CA MET A 116 14.43 3.55 7.81
C MET A 116 15.80 3.64 8.46
N GLY A 117 16.58 2.53 8.46
CA GLY A 117 17.98 2.50 8.87
C GLY A 117 18.22 2.76 10.35
N GLU A 118 17.22 2.52 11.20
CA GLU A 118 17.34 2.77 12.65
C GLU A 118 17.05 1.52 13.47
N SER A 119 17.87 1.30 14.52
CA SER A 119 17.67 0.20 15.45
C SER A 119 16.36 0.37 16.23
N ARG A 120 15.76 -0.76 16.62
CA ARG A 120 14.55 -0.79 17.44
C ARG A 120 14.71 0.00 18.75
N GLU A 121 15.87 -0.09 19.38
CA GLU A 121 16.15 0.63 20.63
C GLU A 121 16.07 2.14 20.44
N ARG A 122 16.68 2.67 19.36
CA ARG A 122 16.65 4.10 19.02
C ARG A 122 15.22 4.59 18.78
N VAL A 123 14.46 3.87 17.96
CA VAL A 123 13.08 4.20 17.64
C VAL A 123 12.22 4.15 18.91
N ARG A 124 12.35 3.09 19.72
CA ARG A 124 11.61 2.95 20.98
C ARG A 124 11.90 4.08 21.97
N LYS A 125 13.17 4.50 22.08
CA LYS A 125 13.57 5.64 22.94
C LYS A 125 12.94 6.95 22.46
N PHE A 126 12.87 7.14 21.17
CA PHE A 126 12.19 8.30 20.55
C PHE A 126 10.69 8.27 20.85
N LEU A 127 10.02 7.14 20.62
CA LEU A 127 8.57 6.98 20.80
C LEU A 127 8.12 7.16 22.26
N LYS A 128 8.96 6.84 23.24
CA LYS A 128 8.66 7.11 24.67
C LYS A 128 8.38 8.59 24.98
N LYS A 129 8.86 9.50 24.12
CA LYS A 129 8.64 10.95 24.25
C LYS A 129 7.51 11.46 23.35
N ARG A 130 6.82 10.56 22.64
CA ARG A 130 5.79 10.86 21.66
C ARG A 130 4.63 9.88 21.83
N ASN A 131 3.41 10.41 21.84
CA ASN A 131 2.20 9.61 22.06
C ASN A 131 1.52 9.30 20.72
N TYR A 132 2.23 8.67 19.79
CA TYR A 132 1.61 8.19 18.54
C TYR A 132 0.87 6.87 18.80
N SER A 133 -0.37 6.78 18.31
CA SER A 133 -1.25 5.63 18.51
C SER A 133 -1.03 4.54 17.44
N PHE A 134 -0.52 4.93 16.27
CA PHE A 134 -0.33 4.00 15.15
C PHE A 134 0.88 3.09 15.33
N PRO A 135 0.86 1.90 14.71
CA PRO A 135 1.97 0.95 14.74
C PRO A 135 3.22 1.49 14.04
N VAL A 136 4.38 1.23 14.65
CA VAL A 136 5.70 1.58 14.12
C VAL A 136 6.52 0.31 13.96
N MET A 137 7.07 0.10 12.76
CA MET A 137 7.99 -0.97 12.40
C MET A 137 9.41 -0.41 12.25
N THR A 138 10.41 -1.20 12.55
CA THR A 138 11.81 -0.84 12.36
C THR A 138 12.40 -1.61 11.19
N ASP A 139 13.23 -0.92 10.40
CA ASP A 139 13.90 -1.48 9.22
C ASP A 139 15.40 -1.11 9.26
N PRO A 140 16.16 -1.66 10.24
CA PRO A 140 17.55 -1.28 10.48
C PRO A 140 18.45 -1.57 9.28
N GLU A 141 18.20 -2.67 8.57
CA GLU A 141 18.97 -3.09 7.39
C GLU A 141 18.43 -2.49 6.08
N MET A 142 17.39 -1.66 6.15
CA MET A 142 16.70 -1.03 5.01
C MET A 142 16.21 -2.03 3.96
N GLU A 143 15.79 -3.22 4.36
CA GLU A 143 15.28 -4.25 3.46
C GLU A 143 13.93 -3.85 2.88
N ILE A 144 12.98 -3.45 3.74
CA ILE A 144 11.66 -2.97 3.34
C ILE A 144 11.81 -1.66 2.55
N THR A 145 12.67 -0.77 3.02
CA THR A 145 13.00 0.52 2.36
C THR A 145 13.46 0.30 0.91
N ARG A 146 14.39 -0.65 0.69
CA ARG A 146 14.87 -0.99 -0.67
C ARG A 146 13.79 -1.66 -1.52
N LEU A 147 13.01 -2.54 -0.92
CA LEU A 147 11.93 -3.26 -1.60
C LEU A 147 10.89 -2.29 -2.19
N TYR A 148 10.56 -1.22 -1.47
CA TYR A 148 9.66 -0.16 -1.92
C TYR A 148 10.36 0.96 -2.72
N GLY A 149 11.65 0.82 -3.03
CA GLY A 149 12.42 1.79 -3.81
C GLY A 149 12.53 3.16 -3.14
N VAL A 150 12.46 3.22 -1.80
CA VAL A 150 12.53 4.48 -1.04
C VAL A 150 13.97 4.99 -1.01
N ARG A 151 14.19 6.20 -1.54
CA ARG A 151 15.50 6.86 -1.56
C ARG A 151 15.54 8.12 -0.70
N ASN A 152 14.41 8.76 -0.53
CA ASN A 152 14.25 9.99 0.27
C ASN A 152 13.01 9.83 1.15
N ILE A 153 13.00 10.47 2.32
CA ILE A 153 11.89 10.44 3.27
C ILE A 153 11.39 11.86 3.61
N PRO A 154 10.10 12.04 3.94
CA PRO A 154 9.09 10.97 3.99
C PRO A 154 8.60 10.55 2.59
N ILE A 155 8.29 9.28 2.46
CA ILE A 155 7.51 8.73 1.35
C ILE A 155 6.37 7.93 1.96
N THR A 156 5.17 8.09 1.39
CA THR A 156 4.00 7.36 1.85
C THR A 156 3.30 6.68 0.69
N TYR A 157 3.02 5.40 0.82
CA TYR A 157 2.20 4.64 -0.11
C TYR A 157 0.80 4.47 0.47
N LEU A 158 -0.20 4.66 -0.38
CA LEU A 158 -1.58 4.32 -0.09
C LEU A 158 -1.87 2.96 -0.72
N VAL A 159 -2.13 1.97 0.13
CA VAL A 159 -2.46 0.61 -0.29
C VAL A 159 -3.92 0.37 0.03
N ASP A 160 -4.68 -0.01 -0.98
CA ASP A 160 -6.08 -0.34 -0.78
C ASP A 160 -6.22 -1.73 -0.15
N PRO A 161 -7.41 -2.07 0.35
CA PRO A 161 -7.59 -3.34 1.03
C PRO A 161 -7.42 -4.61 0.18
N SER A 162 -7.41 -4.48 -1.14
CA SER A 162 -7.04 -5.60 -2.04
C SER A 162 -5.53 -5.78 -2.19
N GLY A 163 -4.72 -4.92 -1.52
CA GLY A 163 -3.26 -4.95 -1.59
C GLY A 163 -2.67 -4.15 -2.76
N VAL A 164 -3.47 -3.31 -3.43
CA VAL A 164 -3.02 -2.51 -4.58
C VAL A 164 -2.52 -1.16 -4.13
N ILE A 165 -1.36 -0.74 -4.63
CA ILE A 165 -0.86 0.62 -4.44
C ILE A 165 -1.68 1.56 -5.32
N ILE A 166 -2.45 2.43 -4.68
CA ILE A 166 -3.32 3.40 -5.35
C ILE A 166 -2.77 4.83 -5.31
N GLY A 167 -1.72 5.07 -4.53
CA GLY A 167 -1.11 6.39 -4.43
C GLY A 167 0.28 6.37 -3.82
N ARG A 168 1.10 7.35 -4.19
CA ARG A 168 2.41 7.60 -3.62
C ARG A 168 2.61 9.09 -3.36
N ALA A 169 2.91 9.46 -2.13
CA ALA A 169 3.24 10.83 -1.75
C ALA A 169 4.73 10.97 -1.51
N LEU A 170 5.38 11.92 -2.21
CA LEU A 170 6.77 12.29 -2.04
C LEU A 170 6.86 13.56 -1.19
N GLY A 171 7.48 13.46 -0.03
CA GLY A 171 7.56 14.53 0.98
C GLY A 171 6.30 14.66 1.84
N PRO A 172 6.31 15.56 2.85
CA PRO A 172 5.28 15.66 3.87
C PRO A 172 3.92 16.13 3.33
N ARG A 173 2.84 15.72 3.98
CA ARG A 173 1.45 16.07 3.65
C ARG A 173 0.66 16.42 4.91
N GLU A 174 -0.43 17.17 4.71
CA GLU A 174 -1.50 17.38 5.69
C GLU A 174 -2.52 16.24 5.56
N TRP A 175 -2.19 15.09 6.17
CA TRP A 175 -2.99 13.86 6.01
C TRP A 175 -4.40 13.98 6.58
N SER A 176 -4.58 14.84 7.58
CA SER A 176 -5.86 15.07 8.27
C SER A 176 -6.76 16.09 7.56
N GLU A 177 -6.37 16.61 6.37
CA GLU A 177 -7.23 17.55 5.63
C GLU A 177 -8.59 16.92 5.29
N PRO A 178 -9.71 17.68 5.37
CA PRO A 178 -11.07 17.13 5.26
C PRO A 178 -11.31 16.31 3.98
N LYS A 179 -10.71 16.70 2.86
CA LYS A 179 -10.87 15.98 1.59
C LYS A 179 -10.23 14.58 1.62
N LEU A 180 -9.04 14.43 2.23
CA LEU A 180 -8.39 13.13 2.41
C LEU A 180 -9.13 12.25 3.41
N LEU A 181 -9.58 12.82 4.54
CA LEU A 181 -10.41 12.08 5.50
C LEU A 181 -11.71 11.56 4.86
N LYS A 182 -12.36 12.38 4.02
CA LYS A 182 -13.55 11.94 3.27
C LYS A 182 -13.22 10.81 2.29
N PHE A 183 -12.08 10.92 1.59
CA PHE A 183 -11.59 9.89 0.68
C PHE A 183 -11.34 8.58 1.43
N PHE A 184 -10.58 8.59 2.53
CA PHE A 184 -10.32 7.39 3.31
C PHE A 184 -11.60 6.72 3.82
N ARG A 185 -12.55 7.50 4.36
CA ARG A 185 -13.86 6.98 4.79
C ARG A 185 -14.63 6.33 3.64
N SER A 186 -14.63 6.93 2.46
CA SER A 186 -15.34 6.35 1.31
C SER A 186 -14.75 5.02 0.88
N ARG A 187 -13.42 4.89 0.97
CA ARG A 187 -12.71 3.64 0.62
C ARG A 187 -12.97 2.53 1.63
N MET A 188 -13.03 2.86 2.92
CA MET A 188 -13.34 1.89 3.98
C MET A 188 -14.77 1.34 3.85
N ASN A 189 -15.74 2.19 3.54
CA ASN A 189 -17.16 1.80 3.44
C ASN A 189 -17.49 0.91 2.24
N ARG A 190 -16.71 0.96 1.17
CA ARG A 190 -16.93 0.11 -0.04
C ARG A 190 -16.69 -1.38 0.21
N GLN A 191 -16.11 -1.75 1.34
CA GLN A 191 -15.80 -3.14 1.68
C GLN A 191 -16.84 -3.77 2.60
N ALA A 192 -17.72 -2.97 3.20
CA ALA A 192 -18.77 -3.45 4.09
C ALA A 192 -20.04 -3.93 3.33
N GLY A 193 -20.04 -3.89 2.03
CA GLY A 193 -21.13 -4.33 1.15
C GLY A 193 -20.68 -5.35 0.12
#